data_c8436801ee163739735916abd2b85837
#
_entry.id   c8436801ee163739735916abd2b85837
#
_cell.length_a   1.000
_cell.length_b   1.000
_cell.length_c   1.000
_cell.angle_alpha   90.00
_cell.angle_beta   90.00
_cell.angle_gamma   90.00
#
_symmetry.space_group_name_H-M   'P 1'
#
loop_
_entity.id
_entity.type
_entity.pdbx_description
1 polymer ?
#
loop_
_entity_poly.entity_id
_entity_poly.type
_entity_poly.pdbx_seq_one_letter_code
_entity_poly.pdbx_strand_id
1 'polypeptide(L)'
;MSKNAPMATKILVVDNYDSFVFNLVQYLQQLGAECTVVRNDAVRAEDAANYDGVLISPGPGVPERAGVSVEMIKYCAENKIPLFGVCLGHQAIGVAFGATVSRAPELLHGKTSLVHHQQQGVLEDLPSPFTATRYHSLCVERDTVGAELEITGSTESGIVMSMRHRTLPIEGVQFHPESVLTEHGHQMLANWLSACGDKNAKAKAVGLSPVIGSRS
;
A
#
# COMPACT_ATOMS: atom_id res chain seq x y z
N MET A 1 -1.20 -15.04 36.86
CA MET A 1 -1.68 -13.85 36.13
C MET A 1 -1.35 -14.06 34.68
N SER A 2 -2.34 -14.46 33.88
CA SER A 2 -2.17 -14.64 32.42
C SER A 2 -1.92 -13.28 31.81
N LYS A 3 -0.71 -13.04 31.27
CA LYS A 3 -0.45 -11.89 30.40
C LYS A 3 -1.30 -12.13 29.15
N ASN A 4 -2.36 -11.34 28.97
CA ASN A 4 -3.10 -11.33 27.71
C ASN A 4 -2.10 -11.14 26.58
N ALA A 5 -1.99 -12.12 25.67
CA ALA A 5 -1.23 -11.95 24.44
C ALA A 5 -1.79 -10.71 23.72
N PRO A 6 -0.93 -9.85 23.17
CA PRO A 6 -1.41 -8.69 22.41
C PRO A 6 -2.33 -9.18 21.30
N MET A 7 -3.53 -8.57 21.19
CA MET A 7 -4.45 -8.92 20.13
C MET A 7 -3.82 -8.62 18.77
N ALA A 8 -4.04 -9.52 17.80
CA ALA A 8 -3.54 -9.31 16.45
C ALA A 8 -4.19 -8.07 15.83
N THR A 9 -3.42 -7.29 15.10
CA THR A 9 -3.92 -6.14 14.33
C THR A 9 -4.82 -6.64 13.21
N LYS A 10 -6.05 -6.16 13.16
CA LYS A 10 -7.08 -6.59 12.19
C LYS A 10 -7.05 -5.71 10.95
N ILE A 11 -6.81 -6.31 9.81
CA ILE A 11 -6.69 -5.61 8.53
C ILE A 11 -7.80 -6.06 7.58
N LEU A 12 -8.55 -5.09 7.06
CA LEU A 12 -9.42 -5.28 5.91
C LEU A 12 -8.59 -5.15 4.64
N VAL A 13 -8.57 -6.18 3.81
CA VAL A 13 -7.95 -6.16 2.48
C VAL A 13 -9.04 -6.08 1.43
N VAL A 14 -9.13 -4.93 0.78
CA VAL A 14 -10.04 -4.71 -0.36
C VAL A 14 -9.36 -5.22 -1.62
N ASP A 15 -9.86 -6.32 -2.16
CA ASP A 15 -9.29 -7.00 -3.32
C ASP A 15 -9.90 -6.46 -4.62
N ASN A 16 -9.09 -5.78 -5.41
CA ASN A 16 -9.43 -5.26 -6.73
C ASN A 16 -9.30 -6.31 -7.86
N TYR A 17 -9.64 -7.58 -7.58
CA TYR A 17 -9.49 -8.69 -8.53
C TYR A 17 -8.03 -8.89 -8.96
N ASP A 18 -7.13 -8.77 -8.00
CA ASP A 18 -5.69 -8.86 -8.21
C ASP A 18 -5.18 -10.30 -8.05
N SER A 19 -4.29 -10.71 -8.97
CA SER A 19 -3.66 -12.03 -8.92
C SER A 19 -2.63 -12.17 -7.79
N PHE A 20 -2.12 -11.05 -7.25
CA PHE A 20 -1.04 -11.03 -6.26
C PHE A 20 -1.49 -10.60 -4.86
N VAL A 21 -2.80 -10.35 -4.66
CA VAL A 21 -3.33 -9.91 -3.36
C VAL A 21 -2.92 -10.84 -2.20
N PHE A 22 -2.90 -12.15 -2.43
CA PHE A 22 -2.54 -13.10 -1.40
C PHE A 22 -1.06 -13.08 -1.01
N ASN A 23 -0.17 -12.56 -1.85
CA ASN A 23 1.22 -12.30 -1.47
C ASN A 23 1.31 -11.16 -0.44
N LEU A 24 0.53 -10.08 -0.63
CA LEU A 24 0.40 -9.02 0.37
C LEU A 24 -0.17 -9.55 1.68
N VAL A 25 -1.24 -10.35 1.60
CA VAL A 25 -1.86 -10.99 2.78
C VAL A 25 -0.84 -11.87 3.51
N GLN A 26 -0.06 -12.67 2.78
CA GLN A 26 0.98 -13.51 3.37
C GLN A 26 2.03 -12.69 4.12
N TYR A 27 2.49 -11.57 3.56
CA TYR A 27 3.45 -10.70 4.24
C TYR A 27 2.86 -10.10 5.52
N LEU A 28 1.61 -9.62 5.47
CA LEU A 28 0.91 -9.11 6.65
C LEU A 28 0.74 -10.20 7.74
N GLN A 29 0.39 -11.42 7.35
CA GLN A 29 0.27 -12.54 8.28
C GLN A 29 1.61 -12.96 8.89
N GLN A 30 2.69 -12.93 8.12
CA GLN A 30 4.06 -13.16 8.63
C GLN A 30 4.45 -12.09 9.68
N LEU A 31 3.94 -10.88 9.54
CA LEU A 31 4.08 -9.79 10.51
C LEU A 31 3.09 -9.90 11.68
N GLY A 32 2.20 -10.91 11.68
CA GLY A 32 1.28 -11.21 12.77
C GLY A 32 -0.07 -10.49 12.69
N ALA A 33 -0.42 -9.90 11.55
CA ALA A 33 -1.74 -9.32 11.34
C ALA A 33 -2.79 -10.39 11.02
N GLU A 34 -4.04 -10.13 11.41
CA GLU A 34 -5.23 -10.88 11.01
C GLU A 34 -5.87 -10.18 9.81
N CYS A 35 -5.94 -10.87 8.67
CA CYS A 35 -6.43 -10.27 7.43
C CYS A 35 -7.79 -10.84 7.02
N THR A 36 -8.74 -9.95 6.73
CA THR A 36 -10.01 -10.29 6.09
C THR A 36 -9.99 -9.76 4.66
N VAL A 37 -10.04 -10.66 3.67
CA VAL A 37 -9.99 -10.31 2.25
C VAL A 37 -11.41 -10.29 1.69
N VAL A 38 -11.82 -9.16 1.12
CA VAL A 38 -13.15 -8.99 0.52
C VAL A 38 -13.00 -8.28 -0.83
N ARG A 39 -13.76 -8.74 -1.83
CA ARG A 39 -13.78 -8.10 -3.16
C ARG A 39 -14.30 -6.66 -3.08
N ASN A 40 -13.81 -5.79 -3.94
CA ASN A 40 -14.11 -4.37 -3.96
C ASN A 40 -15.59 -4.03 -4.25
N ASP A 41 -16.35 -4.99 -4.79
CA ASP A 41 -17.79 -4.92 -5.06
C ASP A 41 -18.66 -5.67 -4.03
N ALA A 42 -18.04 -6.30 -3.03
CA ALA A 42 -18.70 -7.08 -1.98
C ALA A 42 -18.51 -6.49 -0.57
N VAL A 43 -17.90 -5.31 -0.45
CA VAL A 43 -17.63 -4.60 0.81
C VAL A 43 -18.11 -3.16 0.70
N ARG A 44 -18.52 -2.58 1.82
CA ARG A 44 -18.92 -1.17 1.91
C ARG A 44 -17.84 -0.36 2.62
N ALA A 45 -17.82 0.94 2.38
CA ALA A 45 -16.84 1.82 3.00
C ALA A 45 -16.91 1.81 4.54
N GLU A 46 -18.14 1.77 5.09
CA GLU A 46 -18.38 1.76 6.54
C GLU A 46 -17.86 0.51 7.25
N ASP A 47 -17.67 -0.59 6.51
CA ASP A 47 -17.16 -1.84 7.09
C ASP A 47 -15.71 -1.65 7.59
N ALA A 48 -14.99 -0.62 7.11
CA ALA A 48 -13.66 -0.23 7.59
C ALA A 48 -13.62 0.05 9.11
N ALA A 49 -14.71 0.53 9.68
CA ALA A 49 -14.79 0.84 11.12
C ALA A 49 -14.58 -0.38 12.05
N ASN A 50 -14.65 -1.59 11.52
CA ASN A 50 -14.44 -2.83 12.27
C ASN A 50 -12.98 -3.33 12.28
N TYR A 51 -12.06 -2.55 11.66
CA TYR A 51 -10.66 -2.94 11.46
C TYR A 51 -9.71 -1.85 11.97
N ASP A 52 -8.48 -2.25 12.28
CA ASP A 52 -7.41 -1.34 12.71
C ASP A 52 -6.73 -0.64 11.52
N GLY A 53 -6.91 -1.18 10.32
CA GLY A 53 -6.41 -0.59 9.08
C GLY A 53 -7.03 -1.24 7.84
N VAL A 54 -6.95 -0.52 6.72
CA VAL A 54 -7.44 -0.97 5.41
C VAL A 54 -6.30 -0.99 4.40
N LEU A 55 -6.13 -2.11 3.70
CA LEU A 55 -5.24 -2.22 2.55
C LEU A 55 -6.07 -2.31 1.28
N ILE A 56 -5.82 -1.42 0.32
CA ILE A 56 -6.41 -1.49 -1.02
C ILE A 56 -5.40 -2.09 -1.97
N SER A 57 -5.74 -3.24 -2.54
CA SER A 57 -4.85 -4.05 -3.35
C SER A 57 -4.54 -3.43 -4.72
N PRO A 58 -3.50 -3.91 -5.40
CA PRO A 58 -3.38 -3.78 -6.85
C PRO A 58 -4.65 -4.29 -7.55
N GLY A 59 -4.74 -4.05 -8.84
CA GLY A 59 -5.81 -4.58 -9.67
C GLY A 59 -5.77 -4.02 -11.09
N PRO A 60 -6.58 -4.57 -12.00
CA PRO A 60 -6.67 -4.10 -13.37
C PRO A 60 -7.54 -2.85 -13.49
N GLY A 61 -7.38 -2.13 -14.60
CA GLY A 61 -8.24 -1.01 -14.97
C GLY A 61 -7.82 0.33 -14.38
N VAL A 62 -8.80 1.13 -14.01
CA VAL A 62 -8.64 2.51 -13.52
C VAL A 62 -9.30 2.68 -12.16
N PRO A 63 -8.81 3.61 -11.32
CA PRO A 63 -9.34 3.81 -9.96
C PRO A 63 -10.84 4.06 -9.90
N GLU A 64 -11.39 4.79 -10.86
CA GLU A 64 -12.81 5.16 -10.91
C GLU A 64 -13.74 3.96 -11.15
N ARG A 65 -13.18 2.82 -11.58
CA ARG A 65 -13.90 1.56 -11.79
C ARG A 65 -13.49 0.46 -10.81
N ALA A 66 -12.76 0.82 -9.76
CA ALA A 66 -12.28 -0.10 -8.74
C ALA A 66 -13.29 -0.29 -7.58
N GLY A 67 -14.56 -0.42 -7.89
CA GLY A 67 -15.62 -0.65 -6.90
C GLY A 67 -15.61 0.40 -5.80
N VAL A 68 -15.59 -0.03 -4.54
CA VAL A 68 -15.63 0.83 -3.35
C VAL A 68 -14.32 1.59 -3.09
N SER A 69 -13.24 1.34 -3.83
CA SER A 69 -11.89 1.76 -3.44
C SER A 69 -11.76 3.27 -3.16
N VAL A 70 -12.29 4.13 -4.05
CA VAL A 70 -12.24 5.59 -3.84
C VAL A 70 -13.11 6.04 -2.67
N GLU A 71 -14.31 5.44 -2.52
CA GLU A 71 -15.24 5.73 -1.41
C GLU A 71 -14.64 5.26 -0.07
N MET A 72 -14.04 4.09 -0.04
CA MET A 72 -13.31 3.54 1.12
C MET A 72 -12.21 4.48 1.60
N ILE A 73 -11.42 5.06 0.67
CA ILE A 73 -10.36 6.02 1.00
C ILE A 73 -10.96 7.26 1.67
N LYS A 74 -12.04 7.82 1.11
CA LYS A 74 -12.72 9.00 1.69
C LYS A 74 -13.26 8.70 3.09
N TYR A 75 -13.91 7.55 3.26
CA TYR A 75 -14.41 7.12 4.56
C TYR A 75 -13.28 6.96 5.59
N CYS A 76 -12.18 6.30 5.21
CA CYS A 76 -11.02 6.15 6.09
C CYS A 76 -10.40 7.50 6.45
N ALA A 77 -10.33 8.45 5.50
CA ALA A 77 -9.84 9.80 5.74
C ALA A 77 -10.71 10.55 6.77
N GLU A 78 -12.03 10.55 6.60
CA GLU A 78 -12.98 11.19 7.52
C GLU A 78 -12.93 10.59 8.94
N ASN A 79 -12.74 9.27 9.05
CA ASN A 79 -12.73 8.55 10.32
C ASN A 79 -11.32 8.31 10.86
N LYS A 80 -10.26 8.81 10.20
CA LYS A 80 -8.85 8.65 10.57
C LYS A 80 -8.41 7.19 10.73
N ILE A 81 -8.98 6.31 9.91
CA ILE A 81 -8.60 4.89 9.86
C ILE A 81 -7.34 4.76 8.98
N PRO A 82 -6.27 4.13 9.46
CA PRO A 82 -5.07 3.90 8.66
C PRO A 82 -5.38 3.15 7.37
N LEU A 83 -4.91 3.69 6.24
CA LEU A 83 -5.12 3.08 4.94
C LEU A 83 -3.83 3.06 4.12
N PHE A 84 -3.57 1.92 3.50
CA PHE A 84 -2.46 1.73 2.59
C PHE A 84 -2.93 1.25 1.22
N GLY A 85 -2.57 2.00 0.17
CA GLY A 85 -2.91 1.68 -1.21
C GLY A 85 -1.70 1.18 -2.00
N VAL A 86 -1.84 0.04 -2.68
CA VAL A 86 -0.80 -0.55 -3.53
C VAL A 86 -1.22 -0.50 -4.99
N CYS A 87 -0.38 0.05 -5.85
CA CYS A 87 -0.55 0.17 -7.30
C CYS A 87 -1.88 0.86 -7.67
N LEU A 88 -2.93 0.13 -8.03
CA LEU A 88 -4.27 0.69 -8.25
C LEU A 88 -4.80 1.40 -7.00
N GLY A 89 -4.54 0.86 -5.81
CA GLY A 89 -4.90 1.50 -4.54
C GLY A 89 -4.20 2.83 -4.31
N HIS A 90 -2.92 2.95 -4.69
CA HIS A 90 -2.19 4.22 -4.68
C HIS A 90 -2.79 5.25 -5.66
N GLN A 91 -3.14 4.81 -6.87
CA GLN A 91 -3.81 5.66 -7.86
C GLN A 91 -5.19 6.12 -7.35
N ALA A 92 -5.93 5.22 -6.68
CA ALA A 92 -7.21 5.55 -6.05
C ALA A 92 -7.07 6.62 -4.95
N ILE A 93 -5.97 6.60 -4.17
CA ILE A 93 -5.65 7.70 -3.24
C ILE A 93 -5.48 9.01 -4.00
N GLY A 94 -4.71 9.03 -5.09
CA GLY A 94 -4.56 10.22 -5.92
C GLY A 94 -5.92 10.78 -6.35
N VAL A 95 -6.78 9.94 -6.92
CA VAL A 95 -8.14 10.32 -7.39
C VAL A 95 -9.02 10.80 -6.24
N ALA A 96 -8.99 10.14 -5.08
CA ALA A 96 -9.80 10.52 -3.91
C ALA A 96 -9.50 11.94 -3.42
N PHE A 97 -8.26 12.40 -3.59
CA PHE A 97 -7.78 13.74 -3.25
C PHE A 97 -7.57 14.65 -4.46
N GLY A 98 -8.24 14.35 -5.60
CA GLY A 98 -8.35 15.24 -6.75
C GLY A 98 -7.18 15.23 -7.74
N ALA A 99 -6.22 14.31 -7.60
CA ALA A 99 -5.17 14.15 -8.59
C ALA A 99 -5.67 13.39 -9.82
N THR A 100 -5.00 13.59 -10.95
CA THR A 100 -5.26 12.91 -12.21
C THR A 100 -4.39 11.66 -12.32
N VAL A 101 -5.00 10.58 -12.81
CA VAL A 101 -4.29 9.33 -13.18
C VAL A 101 -4.31 9.19 -14.69
N SER A 102 -3.16 9.08 -15.30
CA SER A 102 -3.02 8.95 -16.75
C SER A 102 -1.95 7.92 -17.13
N ARG A 103 -1.75 7.73 -18.43
CA ARG A 103 -0.76 6.77 -18.95
C ARG A 103 0.66 7.19 -18.52
N ALA A 104 1.38 6.25 -17.91
CA ALA A 104 2.76 6.46 -17.53
C ALA A 104 3.64 6.76 -18.78
N PRO A 105 4.58 7.70 -18.71
CA PRO A 105 5.46 8.01 -19.81
C PRO A 105 6.38 6.85 -20.19
N GLU A 106 6.58 5.92 -19.26
CA GLU A 106 7.38 4.70 -19.44
C GLU A 106 6.50 3.48 -19.26
N LEU A 107 6.42 2.62 -20.29
CA LEU A 107 5.73 1.33 -20.19
C LEU A 107 6.71 0.28 -19.63
N LEU A 108 6.65 0.06 -18.33
CA LEU A 108 7.45 -0.96 -17.65
C LEU A 108 6.53 -2.00 -17.02
N HIS A 109 6.51 -3.20 -17.58
CA HIS A 109 5.77 -4.32 -17.00
C HIS A 109 6.74 -5.41 -16.55
N GLY A 110 6.71 -5.74 -15.25
CA GLY A 110 7.60 -6.72 -14.65
C GLY A 110 9.08 -6.32 -14.63
N LYS A 111 9.38 -5.03 -14.77
CA LYS A 111 10.73 -4.48 -14.66
C LYS A 111 10.92 -3.77 -13.33
N THR A 112 12.15 -3.66 -12.89
CA THR A 112 12.54 -2.93 -11.70
C THR A 112 12.94 -1.50 -12.03
N SER A 113 12.76 -0.61 -11.06
CA SER A 113 13.24 0.77 -11.09
C SER A 113 13.80 1.16 -9.73
N LEU A 114 14.72 2.11 -9.72
CA LEU A 114 15.17 2.73 -8.48
C LEU A 114 14.14 3.75 -8.01
N VAL A 115 13.77 3.66 -6.73
CA VAL A 115 12.88 4.60 -6.05
C VAL A 115 13.70 5.46 -5.12
N HIS A 116 13.77 6.75 -5.42
CA HIS A 116 14.36 7.77 -4.57
C HIS A 116 13.30 8.31 -3.63
N HIS A 117 13.59 8.41 -2.33
CA HIS A 117 12.60 8.81 -1.34
C HIS A 117 13.22 9.57 -0.15
N GLN A 118 12.37 10.14 0.70
CA GLN A 118 12.74 10.98 1.83
C GLN A 118 12.56 10.28 3.19
N GLN A 119 12.52 8.95 3.21
CA GLN A 119 12.38 8.14 4.43
C GLN A 119 11.15 8.53 5.28
N GLN A 120 10.00 8.71 4.65
CA GLN A 120 8.76 9.10 5.33
C GLN A 120 7.67 8.03 5.19
N GLY A 121 6.80 7.93 6.21
CA GLY A 121 5.69 6.99 6.22
C GLY A 121 6.16 5.54 6.09
N VAL A 122 5.58 4.78 5.17
CA VAL A 122 5.96 3.37 4.95
C VAL A 122 7.42 3.21 4.51
N LEU A 123 8.07 4.27 4.03
CA LEU A 123 9.46 4.27 3.57
C LEU A 123 10.45 4.70 4.67
N GLU A 124 10.00 4.86 5.91
CA GLU A 124 10.84 5.18 7.05
C GLU A 124 11.90 4.09 7.27
N ASP A 125 13.13 4.52 7.58
CA ASP A 125 14.28 3.66 7.84
C ASP A 125 14.73 2.77 6.67
N LEU A 126 14.25 3.02 5.44
CA LEU A 126 14.70 2.31 4.25
C LEU A 126 15.88 3.03 3.57
N PRO A 127 16.80 2.30 2.93
CA PRO A 127 17.82 2.94 2.10
C PRO A 127 17.19 3.67 0.91
N SER A 128 17.77 4.80 0.51
CA SER A 128 17.36 5.55 -0.68
C SER A 128 18.58 5.75 -1.60
N PRO A 129 18.48 5.33 -2.89
CA PRO A 129 17.35 4.61 -3.49
C PRO A 129 17.31 3.13 -3.11
N PHE A 130 16.16 2.48 -3.38
CA PHE A 130 15.99 1.03 -3.36
C PHE A 130 15.35 0.53 -4.66
N THR A 131 15.47 -0.77 -4.92
CA THR A 131 14.91 -1.41 -6.11
C THR A 131 13.45 -1.84 -5.86
N ALA A 132 12.54 -1.47 -6.77
CA ALA A 132 11.14 -1.87 -6.71
C ALA A 132 10.61 -2.37 -8.07
N THR A 133 9.73 -3.36 -8.02
CA THR A 133 9.07 -3.94 -9.20
C THR A 133 7.85 -3.12 -9.61
N ARG A 134 7.71 -2.88 -10.91
CA ARG A 134 6.63 -2.12 -11.53
C ARG A 134 5.84 -2.99 -12.51
N TYR A 135 4.50 -2.96 -12.38
CA TYR A 135 3.56 -3.64 -13.28
C TYR A 135 2.49 -2.70 -13.83
N HIS A 136 2.69 -1.37 -13.70
CA HIS A 136 1.65 -0.38 -14.02
C HIS A 136 1.88 0.29 -15.38
N SER A 137 0.78 0.54 -16.08
CA SER A 137 0.72 1.37 -17.30
C SER A 137 0.18 2.78 -17.04
N LEU A 138 -0.39 2.99 -15.85
CA LEU A 138 -0.91 4.28 -15.39
C LEU A 138 -0.10 4.78 -14.20
N CYS A 139 -0.07 6.08 -13.99
CA CYS A 139 0.52 6.72 -12.81
C CYS A 139 -0.24 7.98 -12.44
N VAL A 140 -0.05 8.43 -11.21
CA VAL A 140 -0.53 9.74 -10.75
C VAL A 140 0.31 10.83 -11.40
N GLU A 141 -0.34 11.80 -12.04
CA GLU A 141 0.32 12.97 -12.62
C GLU A 141 0.83 13.89 -11.51
N ARG A 142 2.14 14.06 -11.44
CA ARG A 142 2.83 14.82 -10.38
C ARG A 142 2.26 16.21 -10.16
N ASP A 143 2.02 16.95 -11.23
CA ASP A 143 1.61 18.35 -11.19
C ASP A 143 0.14 18.54 -10.78
N THR A 144 -0.62 17.43 -10.71
CA THR A 144 -2.02 17.42 -10.26
C THR A 144 -2.18 17.03 -8.80
N VAL A 145 -1.09 16.64 -8.12
CA VAL A 145 -1.12 16.26 -6.69
C VAL A 145 -1.39 17.52 -5.86
N GLY A 146 -2.56 17.56 -5.20
CA GLY A 146 -3.00 18.69 -4.41
C GLY A 146 -2.23 18.87 -3.10
N ALA A 147 -2.47 20.00 -2.42
CA ALA A 147 -1.75 20.37 -1.20
C ALA A 147 -1.96 19.42 0.00
N GLU A 148 -3.02 18.61 -0.01
CA GLU A 148 -3.32 17.64 1.05
C GLU A 148 -2.38 16.43 1.01
N LEU A 149 -1.87 16.09 -0.18
CA LEU A 149 -0.95 14.99 -0.39
C LEU A 149 0.50 15.47 -0.45
N GLU A 150 1.40 14.58 -0.11
CA GLU A 150 2.85 14.76 -0.22
C GLU A 150 3.43 13.58 -1.01
N ILE A 151 4.19 13.90 -2.05
CA ILE A 151 4.96 12.89 -2.80
C ILE A 151 6.21 12.57 -1.98
N THR A 152 6.31 11.33 -1.51
CA THR A 152 7.39 10.85 -0.64
C THR A 152 8.46 10.07 -1.40
N GLY A 153 8.18 9.62 -2.61
CA GLY A 153 9.14 8.93 -3.46
C GLY A 153 8.82 9.02 -4.95
N SER A 154 9.87 8.95 -5.78
CA SER A 154 9.77 8.99 -7.24
C SER A 154 10.90 8.24 -7.91
N THR A 155 10.71 7.90 -9.19
CA THR A 155 11.83 7.48 -10.07
C THR A 155 12.71 8.68 -10.42
N GLU A 156 13.89 8.42 -10.98
CA GLU A 156 14.77 9.47 -11.51
C GLU A 156 14.08 10.29 -12.62
N SER A 157 13.24 9.64 -13.44
CA SER A 157 12.41 10.30 -14.47
C SER A 157 11.23 11.10 -13.92
N GLY A 158 11.01 11.10 -12.59
CA GLY A 158 9.99 11.91 -11.93
C GLY A 158 8.62 11.25 -11.75
N ILE A 159 8.46 9.97 -12.12
CA ILE A 159 7.20 9.24 -11.89
C ILE A 159 6.94 9.11 -10.38
N VAL A 160 5.72 9.45 -9.94
CA VAL A 160 5.31 9.34 -8.54
C VAL A 160 5.26 7.87 -8.14
N MET A 161 6.08 7.49 -7.17
CA MET A 161 6.19 6.11 -6.70
C MET A 161 5.64 5.90 -5.29
N SER A 162 5.51 6.96 -4.51
CA SER A 162 4.84 6.95 -3.22
C SER A 162 4.26 8.31 -2.86
N MET A 163 3.14 8.28 -2.15
CA MET A 163 2.45 9.46 -1.63
C MET A 163 1.90 9.15 -0.24
N ARG A 164 1.74 10.20 0.56
CA ARG A 164 0.96 10.16 1.80
C ARG A 164 0.13 11.41 1.96
N HIS A 165 -0.94 11.32 2.73
CA HIS A 165 -1.64 12.49 3.21
C HIS A 165 -0.81 13.18 4.31
N ARG A 166 -0.77 14.52 4.32
CA ARG A 166 0.11 15.28 5.24
C ARG A 166 -0.26 15.13 6.71
N THR A 167 -1.52 14.88 7.02
CA THR A 167 -2.04 14.87 8.40
C THR A 167 -2.88 13.64 8.74
N LEU A 168 -3.38 12.90 7.74
CA LEU A 168 -4.18 11.69 7.94
C LEU A 168 -3.33 10.43 7.71
N PRO A 169 -3.68 9.30 8.32
CA PRO A 169 -2.93 8.06 8.18
C PRO A 169 -3.25 7.34 6.86
N ILE A 170 -3.15 8.05 5.74
CA ILE A 170 -3.43 7.56 4.38
C ILE A 170 -2.14 7.65 3.57
N GLU A 171 -1.70 6.54 3.04
CA GLU A 171 -0.50 6.50 2.21
C GLU A 171 -0.54 5.37 1.19
N GLY A 172 0.29 5.43 0.17
CA GLY A 172 0.32 4.43 -0.87
C GLY A 172 1.61 4.43 -1.68
N VAL A 173 1.84 3.29 -2.35
CA VAL A 173 2.97 3.06 -3.24
C VAL A 173 2.51 2.57 -4.60
N GLN A 174 3.16 3.06 -5.67
CA GLN A 174 2.83 2.68 -7.04
C GLN A 174 3.44 1.31 -7.41
N PHE A 175 4.54 0.94 -6.77
CA PHE A 175 5.21 -0.35 -6.96
C PHE A 175 4.58 -1.45 -6.11
N HIS A 176 5.07 -2.68 -6.26
CA HIS A 176 4.57 -3.88 -5.59
C HIS A 176 5.52 -4.31 -4.45
N PRO A 177 5.22 -3.99 -3.17
CA PRO A 177 6.07 -4.40 -2.04
C PRO A 177 6.11 -5.90 -1.84
N GLU A 178 5.10 -6.64 -2.31
CA GLU A 178 4.99 -8.10 -2.22
C GLU A 178 5.81 -8.84 -3.28
N SER A 179 6.34 -8.13 -4.27
CA SER A 179 7.15 -8.75 -5.32
C SER A 179 8.51 -9.15 -4.80
N VAL A 180 8.97 -10.34 -5.19
CA VAL A 180 10.29 -10.90 -4.80
C VAL A 180 11.45 -9.98 -5.17
N LEU A 181 11.33 -9.21 -6.25
CA LEU A 181 12.36 -8.29 -6.72
C LEU A 181 12.22 -6.87 -6.11
N THR A 182 11.25 -6.65 -5.23
CA THR A 182 11.15 -5.40 -4.46
C THR A 182 11.90 -5.56 -3.15
N GLU A 183 12.88 -4.70 -2.93
CA GLU A 183 13.64 -4.68 -1.67
C GLU A 183 12.77 -4.14 -0.53
N HIS A 184 12.97 -4.65 0.67
CA HIS A 184 12.38 -4.15 1.92
C HIS A 184 10.83 -4.21 2.02
N GLY A 185 10.15 -5.04 1.25
CA GLY A 185 8.68 -5.11 1.24
C GLY A 185 8.07 -5.39 2.62
N HIS A 186 8.64 -6.33 3.40
CA HIS A 186 8.18 -6.62 4.76
C HIS A 186 8.34 -5.42 5.70
N GLN A 187 9.43 -4.66 5.57
CA GLN A 187 9.66 -3.48 6.40
C GLN A 187 8.64 -2.38 6.10
N MET A 188 8.30 -2.16 4.83
CA MET A 188 7.25 -1.20 4.42
C MET A 188 5.90 -1.55 5.05
N LEU A 189 5.49 -2.83 4.96
CA LEU A 189 4.24 -3.29 5.57
C LEU A 189 4.29 -3.23 7.10
N ALA A 190 5.44 -3.48 7.72
CA ALA A 190 5.62 -3.33 9.16
C ALA A 190 5.53 -1.87 9.61
N ASN A 191 6.08 -0.92 8.82
CA ASN A 191 5.94 0.51 9.08
C ASN A 191 4.46 0.92 9.06
N TRP A 192 3.70 0.45 8.07
CA TRP A 192 2.27 0.70 8.01
C TRP A 192 1.49 0.03 9.14
N LEU A 193 1.77 -1.25 9.50
CA LEU A 193 1.14 -1.92 10.64
C LEU A 193 1.40 -1.19 11.96
N SER A 194 2.56 -0.53 12.09
CA SER A 194 2.84 0.32 13.26
C SER A 194 1.90 1.52 13.32
N ALA A 195 1.54 2.11 12.18
CA ALA A 195 0.51 3.15 12.10
C ALA A 195 -0.90 2.61 12.42
N CYS A 196 -1.16 1.32 12.16
CA CYS A 196 -2.38 0.61 12.58
C CYS A 196 -2.39 0.23 14.07
N GLY A 197 -1.33 0.55 14.83
CA GLY A 197 -1.23 0.30 16.27
C GLY A 197 -0.40 -0.92 16.70
N ASP A 198 0.16 -1.70 15.78
CA ASP A 198 1.06 -2.82 16.12
C ASP A 198 2.46 -2.31 16.47
N LYS A 199 2.71 -2.09 17.75
CA LYS A 199 3.99 -1.62 18.28
C LYS A 199 5.17 -2.58 18.03
N ASN A 200 4.89 -3.84 17.70
CA ASN A 200 5.91 -4.88 17.50
C ASN A 200 6.13 -5.20 16.00
N ALA A 201 5.39 -4.60 15.09
CA ALA A 201 5.47 -4.93 13.67
C ALA A 201 6.88 -4.78 13.09
N LYS A 202 7.55 -3.65 13.38
CA LYS A 202 8.94 -3.40 12.93
C LYS A 202 9.93 -4.47 13.42
N ALA A 203 9.79 -4.91 14.67
CA ALA A 203 10.65 -5.97 15.21
C ALA A 203 10.40 -7.33 14.54
N LYS A 204 9.16 -7.62 14.19
CA LYS A 204 8.79 -8.85 13.48
C LYS A 204 9.31 -8.89 12.04
N ALA A 205 9.54 -7.73 11.41
CA ALA A 205 10.07 -7.65 10.05
C ALA A 205 11.55 -8.03 9.95
N VAL A 206 12.29 -7.99 11.07
CA VAL A 206 13.73 -8.26 11.08
C VAL A 206 13.98 -9.70 10.67
N GLY A 207 14.78 -9.89 9.60
CA GLY A 207 15.14 -11.21 9.09
C GLY A 207 14.10 -11.85 8.16
N LEU A 208 12.95 -11.21 7.95
CA LEU A 208 12.01 -11.66 6.92
C LEU A 208 12.52 -11.28 5.52
N SER A 209 12.39 -12.21 4.60
CA SER A 209 12.67 -12.03 3.17
C SER A 209 11.53 -12.63 2.34
N PRO A 210 11.39 -12.20 1.08
CA PRO A 210 10.39 -12.77 0.18
C PRO A 210 10.52 -14.30 0.13
N VAL A 211 9.39 -15.01 0.22
CA VAL A 211 9.37 -16.46 0.03
C VAL A 211 9.49 -16.75 -1.47
N ILE A 212 10.65 -17.20 -1.88
CA ILE A 212 10.84 -17.72 -3.24
C ILE A 212 10.18 -19.10 -3.25
N GLY A 213 8.96 -19.17 -3.82
CA GLY A 213 8.28 -20.44 -4.00
C GLY A 213 9.17 -21.39 -4.80
N SER A 214 9.56 -22.52 -4.21
CA SER A 214 10.17 -23.60 -4.94
C SER A 214 9.18 -24.06 -6.02
N ARG A 215 9.50 -23.80 -7.28
CA ARG A 215 8.78 -24.43 -8.39
C ARG A 215 8.99 -25.95 -8.25
N SER A 216 7.95 -26.64 -7.78
CA SER A 216 7.85 -28.09 -7.90
C SER A 216 7.31 -28.44 -9.27
#